data_b9f346596631eb0acb8170a0f2f100ec
#
_entry.id   b9f346596631eb0acb8170a0f2f100ec
#
_cell.length_a   1.000
_cell.length_b   1.000
_cell.length_c   1.000
_cell.angle_alpha   90.00
_cell.angle_beta   90.00
_cell.angle_gamma   90.00
#
_symmetry.space_group_name_H-M   'P 1'
#
loop_
_entity.id
_entity.type
_entity.pdbx_description
1 polymer ?
#
loop_
_entity_poly.entity_id
_entity_poly.type
_entity_poly.pdbx_seq_one_letter_code
_entity_poly.pdbx_strand_id
1 'polypeptide(L)'
;MITSEHITGLILAGGRAQRMGGIDKGLIPFHGKALIESAISRLKPQVSTILINANRSITKYSHYGYPVLMDETPDFSGPLAGFSVGLKHCKTPYLLTSPCDSPLLPTDLAEKMASELEGNHLELVFASSKENDGKIWSQPVFCLMRSDLQDSLNSFLSKGDLKIDRWFKELRSSSVLFENSQAFANVNTPEELSALEKVLS
;
A
#
# COMPACT_ATOMS: atom_id res chain seq x y z
N MET A 1 -22.69 3.71 2.14
CA MET A 1 -21.65 3.26 3.10
C MET A 1 -20.69 2.36 2.36
N ILE A 2 -19.41 2.69 2.37
CA ILE A 2 -18.35 1.89 1.73
C ILE A 2 -18.03 0.70 2.64
N THR A 3 -18.11 -0.52 2.10
CA THR A 3 -17.81 -1.78 2.81
C THR A 3 -16.66 -2.50 2.13
N SER A 4 -16.13 -3.55 2.75
CA SER A 4 -15.07 -4.39 2.17
C SER A 4 -15.41 -4.91 0.76
N GLU A 5 -16.68 -5.15 0.44
CA GLU A 5 -17.13 -5.60 -0.89
C GLU A 5 -16.89 -4.57 -1.99
N HIS A 6 -16.81 -3.27 -1.62
CA HIS A 6 -16.56 -2.16 -2.55
C HIS A 6 -15.08 -1.86 -2.75
N ILE A 7 -14.17 -2.60 -2.10
CA ILE A 7 -12.74 -2.28 -2.07
C ILE A 7 -11.92 -3.43 -2.65
N THR A 8 -11.06 -3.12 -3.61
CA THR A 8 -9.94 -3.99 -4.03
C THR A 8 -8.69 -3.59 -3.26
N GLY A 9 -7.99 -4.54 -2.66
CA GLY A 9 -6.68 -4.31 -2.03
C GLY A 9 -5.55 -4.45 -3.05
N LEU A 10 -4.56 -3.57 -2.99
CA LEU A 10 -3.33 -3.65 -3.79
C LEU A 10 -2.12 -3.69 -2.85
N ILE A 11 -1.38 -4.79 -2.87
CA ILE A 11 -0.11 -4.91 -2.15
C ILE A 11 1.03 -4.56 -3.09
N LEU A 12 1.80 -3.52 -2.74
CA LEU A 12 2.95 -3.05 -3.51
C LEU A 12 4.21 -3.80 -3.10
N ALA A 13 4.71 -4.65 -3.98
CA ALA A 13 5.93 -5.44 -3.83
C ALA A 13 6.99 -5.12 -4.91
N GLY A 14 6.80 -4.07 -5.69
CA GLY A 14 7.61 -3.71 -6.86
C GLY A 14 8.92 -2.96 -6.59
N GLY A 15 9.39 -2.85 -5.35
CA GLY A 15 10.57 -2.07 -4.99
C GLY A 15 11.91 -2.58 -5.57
N ARG A 16 12.89 -1.66 -5.73
CA ARG A 16 14.27 -1.97 -6.14
C ARG A 16 15.05 -2.62 -4.98
N ALA A 17 14.95 -3.89 -4.69
CA ALA A 17 15.57 -4.65 -3.58
C ALA A 17 17.12 -4.48 -3.40
N GLN A 18 17.68 -3.30 -3.65
CA GLN A 18 19.12 -3.04 -3.63
C GLN A 18 19.77 -3.15 -2.25
N ARG A 19 19.01 -2.91 -1.17
CA ARG A 19 19.55 -2.81 0.20
C ARG A 19 19.53 -4.13 1.00
N MET A 20 18.83 -5.16 0.52
CA MET A 20 18.67 -6.45 1.21
C MET A 20 19.29 -7.61 0.41
N GLY A 21 20.48 -7.39 -0.17
CA GLY A 21 21.21 -8.46 -0.89
C GLY A 21 20.50 -8.99 -2.15
N GLY A 22 19.59 -8.20 -2.76
CA GLY A 22 18.86 -8.61 -3.97
C GLY A 22 17.61 -9.45 -3.71
N ILE A 23 17.28 -9.75 -2.46
CA ILE A 23 16.03 -10.44 -2.10
C ILE A 23 14.87 -9.47 -2.14
N ASP A 24 13.74 -9.87 -2.73
CA ASP A 24 12.52 -9.06 -2.69
C ASP A 24 12.00 -8.95 -1.26
N LYS A 25 11.76 -7.71 -0.81
CA LYS A 25 11.38 -7.42 0.58
C LYS A 25 10.17 -8.22 1.05
N GLY A 26 9.14 -8.32 0.22
CA GLY A 26 7.95 -9.07 0.56
C GLY A 26 8.17 -10.56 0.83
N LEU A 27 9.30 -11.12 0.36
CA LEU A 27 9.67 -12.53 0.52
C LEU A 27 10.63 -12.79 1.69
N ILE A 28 11.00 -11.75 2.44
CA ILE A 28 11.86 -11.87 3.63
C ILE A 28 11.08 -12.57 4.74
N PRO A 29 11.67 -13.59 5.40
CA PRO A 29 11.04 -14.25 6.54
C PRO A 29 10.86 -13.31 7.74
N PHE A 30 9.67 -13.33 8.33
CA PHE A 30 9.27 -12.63 9.55
C PHE A 30 8.41 -13.58 10.39
N HIS A 31 8.82 -13.95 11.60
CA HIS A 31 8.17 -14.99 12.42
C HIS A 31 7.84 -16.27 11.62
N GLY A 32 8.77 -16.73 10.79
CA GLY A 32 8.63 -17.97 10.01
C GLY A 32 7.73 -17.89 8.78
N LYS A 33 7.19 -16.69 8.44
CA LYS A 33 6.38 -16.41 7.23
C LYS A 33 6.99 -15.27 6.45
N ALA A 34 6.72 -15.18 5.15
CA ALA A 34 7.17 -14.03 4.38
C ALA A 34 6.40 -12.74 4.80
N LEU A 35 7.07 -11.57 4.75
CA LEU A 35 6.44 -10.28 5.10
C LEU A 35 5.11 -10.06 4.38
N ILE A 36 5.03 -10.42 3.10
CA ILE A 36 3.80 -10.30 2.31
C ILE A 36 2.66 -11.14 2.88
N GLU A 37 2.94 -12.29 3.51
CA GLU A 37 1.90 -13.13 4.12
C GLU A 37 1.22 -12.41 5.28
N SER A 38 2.00 -11.67 6.06
CA SER A 38 1.47 -10.82 7.14
C SER A 38 0.60 -9.70 6.57
N ALA A 39 1.08 -9.01 5.51
CA ALA A 39 0.30 -7.98 4.82
C ALA A 39 -1.00 -8.54 4.25
N ILE A 40 -0.97 -9.68 3.56
CA ILE A 40 -2.15 -10.38 3.04
C ILE A 40 -3.13 -10.73 4.16
N SER A 41 -2.64 -11.34 5.23
CA SER A 41 -3.47 -11.78 6.36
C SER A 41 -4.26 -10.63 7.00
N ARG A 42 -3.64 -9.44 7.10
CA ARG A 42 -4.25 -8.27 7.72
C ARG A 42 -5.13 -7.47 6.74
N LEU A 43 -4.80 -7.47 5.43
CA LEU A 43 -5.57 -6.76 4.41
C LEU A 43 -6.80 -7.55 3.98
N LYS A 44 -6.71 -8.88 3.85
CA LYS A 44 -7.77 -9.76 3.32
C LYS A 44 -9.16 -9.55 3.97
N PRO A 45 -9.28 -9.42 5.30
CA PRO A 45 -10.60 -9.20 5.93
C PRO A 45 -11.23 -7.84 5.59
N GLN A 46 -10.45 -6.89 5.07
CA GLN A 46 -10.84 -5.51 4.85
C GLN A 46 -11.25 -5.22 3.39
N VAL A 47 -11.05 -6.18 2.48
CA VAL A 47 -11.24 -5.98 1.03
C VAL A 47 -11.94 -7.19 0.39
N SER A 48 -12.57 -6.98 -0.76
CA SER A 48 -13.25 -8.06 -1.51
C SER A 48 -12.27 -8.99 -2.20
N THR A 49 -11.16 -8.44 -2.71
CA THR A 49 -10.09 -9.17 -3.40
C THR A 49 -8.77 -8.46 -3.22
N ILE A 50 -7.66 -9.18 -3.48
CA ILE A 50 -6.31 -8.64 -3.43
C ILE A 50 -5.66 -8.75 -4.81
N LEU A 51 -4.90 -7.71 -5.19
CA LEU A 51 -3.95 -7.68 -6.28
C LEU A 51 -2.54 -7.51 -5.68
N ILE A 52 -1.53 -8.10 -6.30
CA ILE A 52 -0.13 -7.93 -5.92
C ILE A 52 0.58 -7.23 -7.08
N ASN A 53 1.21 -6.09 -6.82
CA ASN A 53 2.07 -5.44 -7.80
C ASN A 53 3.52 -5.86 -7.54
N ALA A 54 4.14 -6.52 -8.52
CA ALA A 54 5.54 -6.94 -8.42
C ALA A 54 6.18 -7.00 -9.81
N ASN A 55 7.44 -6.55 -9.92
CA ASN A 55 8.21 -6.56 -11.17
C ASN A 55 9.25 -7.69 -11.22
N ARG A 56 9.40 -8.44 -10.14
CA ARG A 56 10.34 -9.56 -9.98
C ARG A 56 9.71 -10.67 -9.18
N SER A 57 10.35 -11.82 -9.17
CA SER A 57 9.88 -13.00 -8.40
C SER A 57 8.40 -13.33 -8.61
N ILE A 58 7.87 -13.05 -9.82
CA ILE A 58 6.44 -13.18 -10.16
C ILE A 58 5.90 -14.55 -9.78
N THR A 59 6.65 -15.62 -10.14
CA THR A 59 6.26 -17.00 -9.80
C THR A 59 6.11 -17.21 -8.30
N LYS A 60 7.00 -16.62 -7.48
CA LYS A 60 6.91 -16.73 -6.02
C LYS A 60 5.67 -16.01 -5.48
N TYR A 61 5.38 -14.79 -5.97
CA TYR A 61 4.20 -14.06 -5.57
C TYR A 61 2.89 -14.72 -6.04
N SER A 62 2.89 -15.39 -7.20
CA SER A 62 1.72 -16.12 -7.70
C SER A 62 1.30 -17.29 -6.81
N HIS A 63 2.22 -17.87 -6.03
CA HIS A 63 1.89 -18.95 -5.08
C HIS A 63 0.96 -18.51 -3.93
N TYR A 64 0.81 -17.21 -3.69
CA TYR A 64 -0.15 -16.70 -2.70
C TYR A 64 -1.60 -16.72 -3.21
N GLY A 65 -1.84 -17.11 -4.49
CA GLY A 65 -3.19 -17.31 -5.04
C GLY A 65 -3.90 -16.02 -5.46
N TYR A 66 -3.18 -14.89 -5.59
CA TYR A 66 -3.71 -13.61 -6.05
C TYR A 66 -3.09 -13.22 -7.40
N PRO A 67 -3.81 -12.42 -8.25
CA PRO A 67 -3.25 -11.89 -9.48
C PRO A 67 -2.00 -11.04 -9.19
N VAL A 68 -0.92 -11.32 -9.92
CA VAL A 68 0.34 -10.54 -9.85
C VAL A 68 0.43 -9.65 -11.07
N LEU A 69 0.56 -8.36 -10.86
CA LEU A 69 0.58 -7.32 -11.87
C LEU A 69 1.97 -6.70 -11.95
N MET A 70 2.48 -6.53 -13.17
CA MET A 70 3.75 -5.84 -13.42
C MET A 70 3.49 -4.40 -13.82
N ASP A 71 4.42 -3.50 -13.48
CA ASP A 71 4.37 -2.13 -13.97
C ASP A 71 4.45 -2.12 -15.51
N GLU A 72 3.65 -1.27 -16.15
CA GLU A 72 3.59 -1.21 -17.62
C GLU A 72 4.78 -0.44 -18.22
N THR A 73 5.34 0.48 -17.45
CA THR A 73 6.45 1.33 -17.87
C THR A 73 7.67 1.10 -16.98
N PRO A 74 8.79 0.61 -17.54
CA PRO A 74 10.01 0.36 -16.77
C PRO A 74 10.65 1.65 -16.21
N ASP A 75 10.30 2.80 -16.77
CA ASP A 75 10.85 4.11 -16.40
C ASP A 75 10.16 4.76 -15.19
N PHE A 76 8.97 4.30 -14.83
CA PHE A 76 8.29 4.78 -13.62
C PHE A 76 8.81 4.04 -12.39
N SER A 77 9.71 4.69 -11.67
CA SER A 77 10.17 4.19 -10.38
C SER A 77 9.37 4.84 -9.26
N GLY A 78 8.67 4.03 -8.47
CA GLY A 78 7.96 4.50 -7.30
C GLY A 78 6.55 3.95 -7.17
N PRO A 79 5.83 4.27 -6.09
CA PRO A 79 4.52 3.68 -5.79
C PRO A 79 3.44 4.04 -6.81
N LEU A 80 3.54 5.19 -7.50
CA LEU A 80 2.54 5.63 -8.48
C LEU A 80 2.46 4.70 -9.70
N ALA A 81 3.55 4.02 -10.08
CA ALA A 81 3.52 3.00 -11.14
C ALA A 81 2.62 1.82 -10.72
N GLY A 82 2.81 1.33 -9.49
CA GLY A 82 1.93 0.30 -8.92
C GLY A 82 0.48 0.76 -8.78
N PHE A 83 0.25 2.02 -8.39
CA PHE A 83 -1.11 2.57 -8.32
C PHE A 83 -1.78 2.57 -9.71
N SER A 84 -1.07 2.99 -10.75
CA SER A 84 -1.60 3.01 -12.11
C SER A 84 -2.03 1.62 -12.57
N VAL A 85 -1.18 0.61 -12.40
CA VAL A 85 -1.54 -0.75 -12.79
C VAL A 85 -2.65 -1.33 -11.89
N GLY A 86 -2.66 -0.96 -10.60
CA GLY A 86 -3.72 -1.34 -9.67
C GLY A 86 -5.08 -0.77 -10.06
N LEU A 87 -5.16 0.52 -10.35
CA LEU A 87 -6.38 1.19 -10.82
C LEU A 87 -6.91 0.57 -12.10
N LYS A 88 -6.03 0.31 -13.09
CA LYS A 88 -6.39 -0.33 -14.36
C LYS A 88 -7.05 -1.70 -14.19
N HIS A 89 -6.68 -2.46 -13.17
CA HIS A 89 -7.19 -3.80 -12.90
C HIS A 89 -8.23 -3.84 -11.77
N CYS A 90 -8.49 -2.71 -11.12
CA CYS A 90 -9.50 -2.59 -10.07
C CYS A 90 -10.90 -2.78 -10.65
N LYS A 91 -11.65 -3.74 -10.09
CA LYS A 91 -13.03 -4.04 -10.53
C LYS A 91 -14.08 -3.55 -9.55
N THR A 92 -13.67 -2.92 -8.47
CA THR A 92 -14.54 -2.36 -7.44
C THR A 92 -14.49 -0.84 -7.48
N PRO A 93 -15.44 -0.12 -6.84
CA PRO A 93 -15.45 1.33 -6.80
C PRO A 93 -14.20 1.97 -6.20
N TYR A 94 -13.46 1.23 -5.33
CA TYR A 94 -12.32 1.77 -4.60
C TYR A 94 -11.12 0.83 -4.64
N LEU A 95 -9.91 1.42 -4.62
CA LEU A 95 -8.63 0.75 -4.49
C LEU A 95 -7.99 1.15 -3.17
N LEU A 96 -7.65 0.17 -2.31
CA LEU A 96 -6.87 0.36 -1.08
C LEU A 96 -5.46 -0.16 -1.30
N THR A 97 -4.45 0.68 -1.09
CA THR A 97 -3.05 0.30 -1.29
C THR A 97 -2.31 0.11 0.03
N SER A 98 -1.36 -0.81 0.04
CA SER A 98 -0.43 -1.02 1.15
C SER A 98 0.90 -1.56 0.63
N PRO A 99 2.03 -1.28 1.30
CA PRO A 99 3.30 -1.92 0.96
C PRO A 99 3.35 -3.37 1.50
N CYS A 100 4.19 -4.21 0.89
CA CYS A 100 4.39 -5.60 1.30
C CYS A 100 5.28 -5.77 2.54
N ASP A 101 6.01 -4.71 2.92
CA ASP A 101 7.02 -4.69 3.99
C ASP A 101 6.52 -4.04 5.29
N SER A 102 5.20 -3.88 5.45
CA SER A 102 4.55 -3.39 6.66
C SER A 102 3.69 -4.50 7.29
N PRO A 103 4.30 -5.42 8.04
CA PRO A 103 3.62 -6.61 8.53
C PRO A 103 2.54 -6.33 9.58
N LEU A 104 2.53 -5.11 10.14
CA LEU A 104 1.61 -4.69 11.21
C LEU A 104 0.50 -3.76 10.73
N LEU A 105 0.28 -3.63 9.42
CA LEU A 105 -0.74 -2.71 8.89
C LEU A 105 -2.06 -2.77 9.71
N PRO A 106 -2.73 -1.63 9.96
CA PRO A 106 -3.92 -1.60 10.81
C PRO A 106 -5.03 -2.51 10.31
N THR A 107 -5.70 -3.22 11.19
CA THR A 107 -6.85 -4.08 10.85
C THR A 107 -8.15 -3.31 10.63
N ASP A 108 -8.17 -2.02 10.94
CA ASP A 108 -9.24 -1.05 10.74
C ASP A 108 -8.90 0.01 9.67
N LEU A 109 -7.87 -0.26 8.84
CA LEU A 109 -7.38 0.69 7.83
C LEU A 109 -8.48 1.09 6.84
N ALA A 110 -9.14 0.08 6.24
CA ALA A 110 -10.19 0.31 5.25
C ALA A 110 -11.40 1.04 5.86
N GLU A 111 -11.84 0.63 7.04
CA GLU A 111 -13.01 1.21 7.72
C GLU A 111 -12.80 2.70 8.01
N LYS A 112 -11.68 3.06 8.63
CA LYS A 112 -11.36 4.45 8.97
C LYS A 112 -11.22 5.33 7.74
N MET A 113 -10.51 4.83 6.71
CA MET A 113 -10.34 5.57 5.46
C MET A 113 -11.66 5.72 4.69
N ALA A 114 -12.49 4.67 4.65
CA ALA A 114 -13.79 4.71 3.99
C ALA A 114 -14.72 5.72 4.66
N SER A 115 -14.74 5.76 5.99
CA SER A 115 -15.53 6.73 6.75
C SER A 115 -15.14 8.19 6.43
N GLU A 116 -13.83 8.49 6.38
CA GLU A 116 -13.32 9.81 6.05
C GLU A 116 -13.64 10.19 4.60
N LEU A 117 -13.43 9.25 3.66
CA LEU A 117 -13.64 9.47 2.23
C LEU A 117 -15.11 9.77 1.93
N GLU A 118 -16.03 9.01 2.52
CA GLU A 118 -17.47 9.14 2.31
C GLU A 118 -18.01 10.41 3.01
N GLY A 119 -17.63 10.64 4.28
CA GLY A 119 -18.11 11.75 5.09
C GLY A 119 -17.75 13.12 4.51
N ASN A 120 -16.62 13.25 3.83
CA ASN A 120 -16.11 14.50 3.27
C ASN A 120 -16.16 14.57 1.74
N HIS A 121 -16.82 13.60 1.08
CA HIS A 121 -16.93 13.53 -0.39
C HIS A 121 -15.58 13.64 -1.12
N LEU A 122 -14.57 12.91 -0.59
CA LEU A 122 -13.21 12.94 -1.11
C LEU A 122 -13.01 11.98 -2.29
N GLU A 123 -11.92 12.17 -3.01
CA GLU A 123 -11.50 11.28 -4.09
C GLU A 123 -10.45 10.29 -3.61
N LEU A 124 -9.65 10.71 -2.60
CA LEU A 124 -8.57 9.93 -2.03
C LEU A 124 -8.39 10.27 -0.55
N VAL A 125 -8.09 9.26 0.26
CA VAL A 125 -7.69 9.38 1.66
C VAL A 125 -6.42 8.58 1.88
N PHE A 126 -5.46 9.13 2.62
CA PHE A 126 -4.22 8.44 2.97
C PHE A 126 -3.99 8.41 4.48
N ALA A 127 -3.17 7.48 4.95
CA ALA A 127 -2.85 7.39 6.36
C ALA A 127 -1.83 8.44 6.78
N SER A 128 -1.95 8.89 8.02
CA SER A 128 -0.90 9.55 8.79
C SER A 128 -0.73 8.85 10.13
N SER A 129 0.48 8.84 10.67
CA SER A 129 0.79 8.22 11.95
C SER A 129 1.42 9.23 12.90
N LYS A 130 1.14 9.08 14.20
CA LYS A 130 1.71 9.93 15.24
C LYS A 130 2.80 9.18 15.98
N GLU A 131 3.99 9.76 15.99
CA GLU A 131 5.12 9.22 16.75
C GLU A 131 5.03 9.58 18.24
N ASN A 132 5.85 8.91 19.06
CA ASN A 132 5.88 9.12 20.50
C ASN A 132 6.28 10.56 20.90
N ASP A 133 7.01 11.28 20.03
CA ASP A 133 7.36 12.70 20.22
C ASP A 133 6.24 13.66 19.81
N GLY A 134 5.09 13.14 19.40
CA GLY A 134 3.93 13.89 18.98
C GLY A 134 3.94 14.33 17.50
N LYS A 135 5.01 14.06 16.76
CA LYS A 135 5.09 14.39 15.33
C LYS A 135 4.17 13.50 14.51
N ILE A 136 3.54 14.10 13.51
CA ILE A 136 2.68 13.41 12.56
C ILE A 136 3.44 13.23 11.24
N TRP A 137 3.49 11.99 10.79
CA TRP A 137 4.11 11.60 9.52
C TRP A 137 3.08 11.09 8.54
N SER A 138 3.18 11.55 7.31
CA SER A 138 2.37 11.06 6.20
C SER A 138 2.81 9.65 5.80
N GLN A 139 1.83 8.77 5.56
CA GLN A 139 2.01 7.40 5.11
C GLN A 139 1.31 7.20 3.74
N PRO A 140 1.74 7.90 2.69
CA PRO A 140 0.96 8.07 1.46
C PRO A 140 0.79 6.78 0.64
N VAL A 141 1.62 5.76 0.91
CA VAL A 141 1.48 4.43 0.27
C VAL A 141 0.28 3.66 0.81
N PHE A 142 -0.17 3.97 2.02
CA PHE A 142 -1.42 3.48 2.57
C PHE A 142 -2.52 4.47 2.22
N CYS A 143 -3.23 4.23 1.14
CA CYS A 143 -4.31 5.10 0.73
C CYS A 143 -5.50 4.34 0.15
N LEU A 144 -6.70 4.88 0.38
CA LEU A 144 -7.95 4.47 -0.24
C LEU A 144 -8.33 5.53 -1.28
N MET A 145 -8.55 5.11 -2.51
CA MET A 145 -8.87 6.02 -3.61
C MET A 145 -10.02 5.47 -4.46
N ARG A 146 -10.72 6.36 -5.14
CA ARG A 146 -11.73 5.99 -6.13
C ARG A 146 -11.04 5.33 -7.33
N SER A 147 -11.67 4.30 -7.90
CA SER A 147 -11.11 3.58 -9.05
C SER A 147 -11.15 4.37 -10.35
N ASP A 148 -11.99 5.42 -10.44
CA ASP A 148 -12.08 6.30 -11.62
C ASP A 148 -10.97 7.35 -11.71
N LEU A 149 -9.98 7.31 -10.82
CA LEU A 149 -8.81 8.20 -10.86
C LEU A 149 -7.72 7.79 -11.83
N GLN A 150 -7.91 6.72 -12.62
CA GLN A 150 -6.93 6.21 -13.58
C GLN A 150 -6.45 7.30 -14.57
N ASP A 151 -7.38 8.05 -15.17
CA ASP A 151 -7.03 9.09 -16.15
C ASP A 151 -6.30 10.27 -15.50
N SER A 152 -6.70 10.65 -14.28
CA SER A 152 -5.99 11.66 -13.50
C SER A 152 -4.55 11.26 -13.23
N LEU A 153 -4.32 10.01 -12.79
CA LEU A 153 -2.97 9.51 -12.52
C LEU A 153 -2.14 9.42 -13.81
N ASN A 154 -2.71 8.92 -14.89
CA ASN A 154 -2.01 8.84 -16.19
C ASN A 154 -1.62 10.23 -16.70
N SER A 155 -2.52 11.22 -16.57
CA SER A 155 -2.22 12.60 -16.93
C SER A 155 -1.09 13.19 -16.07
N PHE A 156 -1.07 12.89 -14.76
CA PHE A 156 -0.01 13.32 -13.86
C PHE A 156 1.34 12.70 -14.24
N LEU A 157 1.39 11.38 -14.44
CA LEU A 157 2.61 10.66 -14.80
C LEU A 157 3.17 11.10 -16.17
N SER A 158 2.31 11.45 -17.13
CA SER A 158 2.72 11.94 -18.46
C SER A 158 3.47 13.27 -18.42
N LYS A 159 3.30 14.05 -17.32
CA LYS A 159 4.07 15.30 -17.06
C LYS A 159 5.49 15.00 -16.54
N GLY A 160 5.84 13.73 -16.30
CA GLY A 160 7.14 13.30 -15.75
C GLY A 160 7.29 13.50 -14.25
N ASP A 161 6.22 13.82 -13.53
CA ASP A 161 6.25 13.91 -12.06
C ASP A 161 5.92 12.56 -11.43
N LEU A 162 6.74 12.14 -10.45
CA LEU A 162 6.64 10.85 -9.78
C LEU A 162 6.37 10.99 -8.27
N LYS A 163 6.16 12.23 -7.79
CA LYS A 163 5.97 12.51 -6.37
C LYS A 163 4.50 12.32 -5.97
N ILE A 164 4.24 11.31 -5.16
CA ILE A 164 2.92 10.95 -4.68
C ILE A 164 2.18 12.13 -4.02
N ASP A 165 2.89 12.91 -3.17
CA ASP A 165 2.32 14.07 -2.48
C ASP A 165 1.86 15.18 -3.43
N ARG A 166 2.48 15.27 -4.62
CA ARG A 166 2.09 16.26 -5.62
C ARG A 166 0.82 15.84 -6.34
N TRP A 167 0.69 14.56 -6.68
CA TRP A 167 -0.54 14.05 -7.25
C TRP A 167 -1.72 14.19 -6.27
N PHE A 168 -1.51 13.87 -4.99
CA PHE A 168 -2.55 14.02 -3.98
C PHE A 168 -3.07 15.46 -3.84
N LYS A 169 -2.21 16.46 -4.07
CA LYS A 169 -2.59 17.89 -4.05
C LYS A 169 -3.46 18.31 -5.25
N GLU A 170 -3.47 17.55 -6.34
CA GLU A 170 -4.36 17.79 -7.48
C GLU A 170 -5.78 17.22 -7.24
N LEU A 171 -5.99 16.48 -6.15
CA LEU A 171 -7.22 15.77 -5.81
C LEU A 171 -7.87 16.37 -4.54
N ARG A 172 -9.18 16.11 -4.40
CA ARG A 172 -9.85 16.31 -3.11
C ARG A 172 -9.41 15.18 -2.17
N SER A 173 -8.36 15.43 -1.44
CA SER A 173 -7.72 14.43 -0.58
C SER A 173 -7.59 14.91 0.87
N SER A 174 -7.61 13.97 1.81
CA SER A 174 -7.40 14.20 3.25
C SER A 174 -6.53 13.07 3.82
N SER A 175 -6.05 13.26 5.05
CA SER A 175 -5.35 12.22 5.80
C SER A 175 -6.16 11.78 7.01
N VAL A 176 -6.10 10.47 7.32
CA VAL A 176 -6.63 9.90 8.56
C VAL A 176 -5.48 9.63 9.51
N LEU A 177 -5.59 10.15 10.74
CA LEU A 177 -4.59 9.93 11.77
C LEU A 177 -4.79 8.59 12.48
N PHE A 178 -3.71 7.82 12.54
CA PHE A 178 -3.60 6.60 13.34
C PHE A 178 -2.62 6.85 14.48
N GLU A 179 -3.06 6.61 15.72
CA GLU A 179 -2.23 6.86 16.91
C GLU A 179 -1.08 5.85 17.08
N ASN A 180 -1.18 4.67 16.46
CA ASN A 180 -0.15 3.64 16.52
C ASN A 180 0.78 3.72 15.30
N SER A 181 1.92 4.41 15.42
CA SER A 181 2.91 4.52 14.34
C SER A 181 3.57 3.19 14.00
N GLN A 182 3.70 2.25 14.93
CA GLN A 182 4.28 0.92 14.68
C GLN A 182 3.48 0.14 13.62
N ALA A 183 2.18 0.41 13.49
CA ALA A 183 1.34 -0.21 12.48
C ALA A 183 1.77 0.12 11.04
N PHE A 184 2.56 1.18 10.85
CA PHE A 184 3.09 1.64 9.56
C PHE A 184 4.60 1.41 9.43
N ALA A 185 5.21 0.72 10.40
CA ALA A 185 6.64 0.42 10.35
C ALA A 185 6.97 -0.44 9.12
N ASN A 186 7.89 0.05 8.30
CA ASN A 186 8.46 -0.67 7.18
C ASN A 186 9.72 -1.42 7.62
N VAL A 187 9.88 -2.65 7.15
CA VAL A 187 11.11 -3.42 7.35
C VAL A 187 12.05 -3.20 6.17
N ASN A 188 13.12 -2.43 6.37
CA ASN A 188 14.09 -2.11 5.31
C ASN A 188 15.46 -2.76 5.55
N THR A 189 15.76 -3.17 6.79
CA THR A 189 17.04 -3.76 7.18
C THR A 189 16.82 -4.99 8.08
N PRO A 190 17.83 -5.91 8.18
CA PRO A 190 17.78 -7.03 9.13
C PRO A 190 17.64 -6.57 10.58
N GLU A 191 18.23 -5.43 10.93
CA GLU A 191 18.16 -4.85 12.27
C GLU A 191 16.75 -4.38 12.61
N GLU A 192 16.07 -3.70 11.68
CA GLU A 192 14.66 -3.30 11.82
C GLU A 192 13.74 -4.52 11.95
N LEU A 193 14.01 -5.58 11.16
CA LEU A 193 13.30 -6.85 11.24
C LEU A 193 13.42 -7.45 12.64
N SER A 194 14.66 -7.59 13.13
CA SER A 194 14.93 -8.15 14.47
C SER A 194 14.34 -7.30 15.60
N ALA A 195 14.34 -5.97 15.46
CA ALA A 195 13.72 -5.07 16.43
C ALA A 195 12.21 -5.26 16.47
N LEU A 196 11.56 -5.39 15.30
CA LEU A 196 10.12 -5.59 15.21
C LEU A 196 9.70 -6.96 15.76
N GLU A 197 10.48 -8.01 15.51
CA GLU A 197 10.24 -9.35 16.07
C GLU A 197 10.26 -9.36 17.60
N LYS A 198 11.19 -8.61 18.22
CA LYS A 198 11.29 -8.51 19.68
C LYS A 198 10.12 -7.78 20.34
N VAL A 199 9.52 -6.83 19.64
CA VAL A 199 8.35 -6.07 20.15
C VAL A 199 7.09 -6.93 20.16
N LEU A 200 7.04 -7.98 19.32
CA LEU A 200 5.88 -8.85 19.15
C LEU A 200 6.01 -10.20 19.87
N SER A 201 7.16 -10.45 20.50
CA SER A 201 7.42 -11.66 21.32
C SER A 201 6.97 -11.45 22.74
#